data_0b3a91f4cf0929c8aa225c2634fcee2f
#
_entry.id   0b3a91f4cf0929c8aa225c2634fcee2f
#
_cell.length_a   1.000
_cell.length_b   1.000
_cell.length_c   1.000
_cell.angle_alpha   90.00
_cell.angle_beta   90.00
_cell.angle_gamma   90.00
#
_symmetry.space_group_name_H-M   'P 1'
#
loop_
_entity.id
_entity.type
_entity.pdbx_description
1 polymer ?
#
loop_
_entity_poly.entity_id
_entity_poly.type
_entity_poly.pdbx_seq_one_letter_code
_entity_poly.pdbx_strand_id
1 'polypeptide(L)' 'MAVAPGRSRAYDEAEWRGALVVVARGRIELEGLSGTRRGFAAGAALWLDGLPLRALHNHGREPAVMVAFTRLR' A
#
# COMPACT_ATOMS: atom_id res chain seq x y z
N MET A 1 2.24 -0.57 8.75
CA MET A 1 2.64 0.73 8.18
C MET A 1 1.45 1.68 8.14
N ALA A 2 1.68 2.94 8.38
CA ALA A 2 0.62 3.95 8.29
C ALA A 2 1.09 5.09 7.40
N VAL A 3 0.17 5.62 6.59
CA VAL A 3 0.40 6.81 5.78
C VAL A 3 -0.58 7.88 6.26
N ALA A 4 -0.03 8.99 6.76
CA ALA A 4 -0.84 10.06 7.28
C ALA A 4 -1.69 10.71 6.18
N PRO A 5 -2.83 11.34 6.55
CA PRO A 5 -3.67 12.03 5.56
C PRO A 5 -2.89 13.06 4.76
N GLY A 6 -3.10 13.07 3.46
CA GLY A 6 -2.44 14.00 2.55
C GLY A 6 -0.97 13.70 2.29
N ARG A 7 -0.46 12.58 2.77
CA ARG A 7 0.95 12.21 2.61
C ARG A 7 1.12 11.11 1.58
N SER A 8 2.37 10.98 1.14
CA SER A 8 2.79 9.95 0.20
C SER A 8 4.03 9.26 0.74
N ARG A 9 4.23 8.03 0.32
CA ARG A 9 5.40 7.24 0.70
C ARG A 9 5.94 6.53 -0.52
N ALA A 10 7.25 6.60 -0.73
CA ALA A 10 7.88 5.86 -1.82
C ALA A 10 7.72 4.36 -1.58
N TYR A 11 7.43 3.62 -2.65
CA TYR A 11 7.31 2.17 -2.55
C TYR A 11 8.71 1.54 -2.45
N ASP A 12 8.90 0.72 -1.45
CA ASP A 12 10.12 -0.05 -1.25
C ASP A 12 9.80 -1.54 -1.39
N GLU A 13 10.20 -2.13 -2.50
CA GLU A 13 9.91 -3.52 -2.78
C GLU A 13 10.42 -4.46 -1.69
N ALA A 14 11.61 -4.18 -1.14
CA ALA A 14 12.20 -5.03 -0.13
C ALA A 14 11.34 -5.10 1.13
N GLU A 15 10.63 -4.03 1.45
CA GLU A 15 9.74 -3.96 2.60
C GLU A 15 8.52 -4.87 2.46
N TRP A 16 8.06 -5.07 1.22
CA TRP A 16 6.81 -5.77 0.94
C TRP A 16 6.99 -7.15 0.31
N ARG A 17 8.24 -7.54 0.07
CA ARG A 17 8.52 -8.79 -0.62
C ARG A 17 7.95 -9.99 0.12
N GLY A 18 7.20 -10.82 -0.59
CA GLY A 18 6.60 -12.03 -0.02
C GLY A 18 5.50 -11.77 0.99
N ALA A 19 4.97 -10.56 1.06
CA ALA A 19 3.94 -10.21 2.03
C ALA A 19 2.57 -10.10 1.39
N LEU A 20 1.56 -10.61 2.11
CA LEU A 20 0.17 -10.26 1.84
C LEU A 20 -0.14 -9.00 2.62
N VAL A 21 -0.59 -7.95 1.93
CA VAL A 21 -0.86 -6.65 2.55
C VAL A 21 -2.35 -6.44 2.64
N VAL A 22 -2.84 -6.13 3.83
CA VAL A 22 -4.26 -5.84 4.04
C VAL A 22 -4.40 -4.38 4.42
N VAL A 23 -5.29 -3.66 3.73
CA VAL A 23 -5.66 -2.31 4.13
C VAL A 23 -6.59 -2.44 5.33
N ALA A 24 -6.08 -2.13 6.52
CA ALA A 24 -6.81 -2.29 7.75
C ALA A 24 -7.70 -1.09 8.06
N ARG A 25 -7.32 0.10 7.55
CA ARG A 25 -8.02 1.33 7.85
C ARG A 25 -7.77 2.36 6.76
N GLY A 26 -8.77 3.19 6.47
CA GLY A 26 -8.64 4.28 5.51
C GLY A 26 -8.63 3.82 4.07
N ARG A 27 -8.00 4.61 3.22
CA ARG A 27 -7.85 4.30 1.80
C ARG A 27 -6.43 4.59 1.37
N ILE A 28 -5.91 3.77 0.47
CA ILE A 28 -4.59 3.97 -0.09
C ILE A 28 -4.67 3.94 -1.62
N GLU A 29 -3.93 4.81 -2.27
CA GLU A 29 -3.78 4.79 -3.71
C GLU A 29 -2.38 4.30 -4.06
N LEU A 30 -2.31 3.32 -4.94
CA LEU A 30 -1.05 2.81 -5.46
C LEU A 30 -0.76 3.48 -6.78
N GLU A 31 0.44 4.01 -6.91
CA GLU A 31 0.93 4.59 -8.16
C GLU A 31 1.96 3.67 -8.78
N GLY A 32 1.72 3.25 -10.04
CA GLY A 32 2.67 2.45 -10.79
C GLY A 32 3.77 3.29 -11.43
N LEU A 33 4.84 2.64 -11.85
CA LEU A 33 5.93 3.30 -12.56
C LEU A 33 5.46 3.93 -13.87
N SER A 34 4.40 3.38 -14.48
CA SER A 34 3.81 3.92 -15.70
C SER A 34 2.87 5.10 -15.45
N GLY A 35 2.65 5.47 -14.20
CA GLY A 35 1.72 6.53 -13.83
C GLY A 35 0.29 6.05 -13.58
N THR A 36 0.01 4.76 -13.74
CA THR A 36 -1.30 4.19 -13.45
C THR A 36 -1.57 4.30 -11.95
N ARG A 37 -2.81 4.68 -11.59
CA ARG A 37 -3.21 4.83 -10.19
C ARG A 37 -4.43 4.00 -9.90
N ARG A 38 -4.44 3.31 -8.75
CA ARG A 38 -5.57 2.50 -8.30
C ARG A 38 -5.75 2.66 -6.79
N GLY A 39 -7.00 2.89 -6.38
CA GLY A 39 -7.33 3.07 -4.97
C GLY A 39 -7.90 1.81 -4.34
N PHE A 40 -7.61 1.61 -3.06
CA PHE A 40 -8.10 0.49 -2.27
C PHE A 40 -8.55 0.98 -0.91
N ALA A 41 -9.70 0.49 -0.46
CA ALA A 41 -10.27 0.83 0.82
C ALA A 41 -9.99 -0.26 1.85
N ALA A 42 -10.28 0.04 3.11
CA ALA A 42 -10.20 -0.93 4.20
C ALA A 42 -10.92 -2.22 3.85
N GLY A 43 -10.30 -3.35 4.14
CA GLY A 43 -10.78 -4.68 3.78
C GLY A 43 -10.11 -5.25 2.53
N ALA A 44 -9.44 -4.43 1.72
CA ALA A 44 -8.74 -4.92 0.55
C ALA A 44 -7.49 -5.70 0.95
N ALA A 45 -7.26 -6.82 0.27
CA ALA A 45 -6.05 -7.62 0.44
C ALA A 45 -5.25 -7.53 -0.86
N LEU A 46 -3.96 -7.21 -0.74
CA LEU A 46 -3.12 -6.90 -1.87
C LEU A 46 -1.87 -7.78 -1.87
N TRP A 47 -1.53 -8.30 -3.04
CA TRP A 47 -0.27 -8.99 -3.25
C TRP A 47 0.56 -8.13 -4.18
N LEU A 48 1.59 -7.48 -3.64
CA LEU A 48 2.35 -6.47 -4.36
C LEU A 48 3.63 -6.99 -5.01
N ASP A 49 3.99 -8.23 -4.73
CA ASP A 49 5.21 -8.82 -5.28
C ASP A 49 5.20 -8.77 -6.81
N GLY A 50 6.29 -8.28 -7.36
CA GLY A 50 6.45 -8.22 -8.81
C GLY A 50 5.71 -7.08 -9.50
N LEU A 51 4.95 -6.26 -8.77
CA LEU A 51 4.28 -5.13 -9.37
C LEU A 51 5.23 -3.93 -9.50
N PRO A 52 5.21 -3.26 -10.66
CA PRO A 52 6.07 -2.09 -10.86
C PRO A 52 5.47 -0.84 -10.21
N LEU A 53 5.66 -0.70 -8.90
CA LEU A 53 5.09 0.38 -8.12
C LEU A 53 6.11 1.48 -7.84
N ARG A 54 5.64 2.71 -7.79
CA ARG A 54 6.44 3.90 -7.48
C ARG A 54 6.18 4.42 -6.08
N ALA A 55 4.91 4.55 -5.69
CA ALA A 55 4.53 5.22 -4.46
C ALA A 55 3.15 4.83 -3.98
N LEU A 56 2.91 5.11 -2.69
CA LEU A 56 1.60 4.97 -2.07
C LEU A 56 1.17 6.36 -1.61
N HIS A 57 -0.11 6.69 -1.85
CA HIS A 57 -0.65 8.01 -1.53
C HIS A 57 -1.89 7.88 -0.67
N ASN A 58 -2.02 8.74 0.31
CA ASN A 58 -3.25 8.86 1.09
C ASN A 58 -3.88 10.23 0.81
N HIS A 59 -4.95 10.24 0.02
CA HIS A 59 -5.69 11.47 -0.30
C HIS A 59 -6.88 11.67 0.65
N GLY A 60 -7.05 10.78 1.61
CA GLY A 60 -8.18 10.83 2.53
C GLY A 60 -7.96 11.77 3.70
N ARG A 61 -8.90 11.74 4.63
CA ARG A 61 -8.88 12.59 5.83
C ARG A 61 -8.45 11.84 7.08
N GLU A 62 -8.27 10.52 6.99
CA GLU A 62 -7.82 9.70 8.09
C GLU A 62 -6.59 8.91 7.70
N PRO A 63 -5.81 8.41 8.67
CA PRO A 63 -4.64 7.59 8.36
C PRO A 63 -5.04 6.35 7.56
N ALA A 64 -4.20 5.98 6.60
CA ALA A 64 -4.30 4.70 5.92
C ALA A 64 -3.36 3.74 6.65
N VAL A 65 -3.91 2.65 7.16
CA VAL A 65 -3.13 1.66 7.91
C VAL A 65 -3.11 0.36 7.12
N MET A 66 -1.90 -0.14 6.87
CA MET A 66 -1.72 -1.39 6.16
C MET A 66 -0.94 -2.35 7.03
N VAL A 67 -1.38 -3.62 7.04
CA VAL A 67 -0.75 -4.68 7.80
C VAL A 67 -0.19 -5.70 6.83
N ALA A 68 1.08 -6.03 6.98
CA ALA A 68 1.75 -7.01 6.14
C ALA A 68 1.87 -8.33 6.88
N PHE A 69 1.47 -9.40 6.21
CA PHE A 69 1.60 -10.76 6.73
C PHE A 69 2.62 -11.50 5.88
N THR A 70 3.72 -11.89 6.48
CA THR A 70 4.74 -12.66 5.80
C THR A 70 4.65 -14.12 6.22
N ARG A 71 5.02 -15.01 5.28
CA ARG A 71 5.04 -16.42 5.60
C ARG A 71 6.20 -16.72 6.55
N LEU A 72 5.91 -17.38 7.65
CA LEU A 72 6.92 -17.89 8.54
C LEU A 72 7.41 -19.25 8.04
N ARG A 73 8.69 -19.49 8.25
CA ARG A 73 9.29 -20.78 7.91
C ARG A 73 9.87 -21.42 9.16
#